data_df96a4cd8dcf5a8d01d18d4a2a977ee8
#
_entry.id   df96a4cd8dcf5a8d01d18d4a2a977ee8
#
_cell.length_a   1.000
_cell.length_b   1.000
_cell.length_c   1.000
_cell.angle_alpha   90.00
_cell.angle_beta   90.00
_cell.angle_gamma   90.00
#
_symmetry.space_group_name_H-M   'P 1'
#
loop_
_entity.id
_entity.type
_entity.pdbx_description
1 polymer ?
#
loop_
_entity_poly.entity_id
_entity_poly.type
_entity_poly.pdbx_seq_one_letter_code
_entity_poly.pdbx_strand_id
1 'polypeptide(L)'
;MIKYKTRIRIALFRIAPFVVVWRLFNSFHYKKESFSIKSKLPFTLIYEENRWNYEESVSGGGSTLLATTTLRSFLPKFFLEYDIHSILDIPCGDYNWMNLVEKKDIAYIGADIVEPLVELNNKKYSADNVSFKVIDLTKDSLPQVDLIFCKDCLQHLSHEKVFSALKNIKN
;
A
#
# COMPACT_ATOMS: atom_id res chain seq x y z
N MET A 1 -0.74 25.63 -26.05
CA MET A 1 -1.46 24.51 -25.39
C MET A 1 -0.39 23.61 -24.74
N ILE A 2 -0.01 23.95 -23.51
CA ILE A 2 1.09 23.30 -22.79
C ILE A 2 0.48 22.09 -22.07
N LYS A 3 0.77 20.87 -22.55
CA LYS A 3 0.41 19.63 -21.89
C LYS A 3 1.26 19.49 -20.62
N TYR A 4 0.73 19.92 -19.48
CA TYR A 4 1.29 19.55 -18.18
C TYR A 4 1.02 18.08 -17.92
N LYS A 5 1.88 17.19 -18.45
CA LYS A 5 2.05 15.84 -17.92
C LYS A 5 2.87 15.94 -16.63
N THR A 6 2.34 16.58 -15.61
CA THR A 6 2.91 16.49 -14.28
C THR A 6 2.47 15.12 -13.73
N ARG A 7 3.34 14.12 -13.91
CA ARG A 7 3.16 12.79 -13.33
C ARG A 7 3.09 12.96 -11.81
N ILE A 8 1.88 12.82 -11.24
CA ILE A 8 1.69 12.84 -9.78
C ILE A 8 2.22 11.53 -9.24
N ARG A 9 3.54 11.46 -9.01
CA ARG A 9 4.19 10.27 -8.42
C ARG A 9 4.00 10.19 -6.91
N ILE A 10 3.51 11.25 -6.24
CA ILE A 10 3.40 11.33 -4.78
C ILE A 10 2.11 12.07 -4.41
N ALA A 11 0.95 11.49 -4.72
CA ALA A 11 -0.33 12.09 -4.33
C ALA A 11 -0.58 12.03 -2.81
N LEU A 12 0.05 11.11 -2.09
CA LEU A 12 -0.19 10.93 -0.64
C LEU A 12 0.39 12.04 0.24
N PHE A 13 1.42 12.76 -0.18
CA PHE A 13 1.98 13.85 0.64
C PHE A 13 1.10 15.11 0.71
N ARG A 14 0.20 15.35 -0.24
CA ARG A 14 -0.73 16.49 -0.20
C ARG A 14 -2.05 16.20 0.52
N ILE A 15 -2.43 14.92 0.62
CA ILE A 15 -3.68 14.49 1.28
C ILE A 15 -3.37 13.85 2.65
N ALA A 16 -2.12 13.51 2.89
CA ALA A 16 -1.65 12.78 4.04
C ALA A 16 -1.56 13.51 5.39
N PRO A 17 -1.59 14.84 5.55
CA PRO A 17 -1.47 15.38 6.90
C PRO A 17 -2.58 14.84 7.81
N PHE A 18 -3.79 14.61 7.31
CA PHE A 18 -4.90 14.12 8.14
C PHE A 18 -4.86 12.60 8.41
N VAL A 19 -4.49 11.77 7.42
CA VAL A 19 -4.46 10.31 7.59
C VAL A 19 -3.19 9.88 8.33
N VAL A 20 -2.06 10.48 8.06
CA VAL A 20 -0.79 10.22 8.78
C VAL A 20 -0.85 10.77 10.20
N VAL A 21 -1.40 11.95 10.44
CA VAL A 21 -1.56 12.54 11.78
C VAL A 21 -2.58 11.76 12.60
N TRP A 22 -3.71 11.33 12.03
CA TRP A 22 -4.69 10.52 12.75
C TRP A 22 -4.10 9.18 13.23
N ARG A 23 -3.25 8.54 12.46
CA ARG A 23 -2.58 7.29 12.89
C ARG A 23 -1.42 7.51 13.84
N LEU A 24 -0.67 8.59 13.72
CA LEU A 24 0.33 8.94 14.72
C LEU A 24 -0.31 9.17 16.11
N PHE A 25 -1.48 9.80 16.16
CA PHE A 25 -2.20 10.00 17.43
C PHE A 25 -2.79 8.70 17.99
N ASN A 26 -3.31 7.80 17.18
CA ASN A 26 -3.83 6.51 17.66
C ASN A 26 -2.72 5.50 18.00
N SER A 27 -1.51 5.64 17.44
CA SER A 27 -0.35 4.83 17.84
C SER A 27 0.12 5.10 19.26
N PHE A 28 -0.22 6.26 19.85
CA PHE A 28 0.12 6.58 21.23
C PHE A 28 -0.69 5.81 22.28
N HIS A 29 -1.81 5.18 21.91
CA HIS A 29 -2.63 4.37 22.83
C HIS A 29 -2.41 2.86 22.67
N TYR A 30 -1.62 2.44 21.70
CA TYR A 30 -1.18 1.06 21.62
C TYR A 30 0.00 0.88 22.57
N LYS A 31 -0.14 -0.01 23.58
CA LYS A 31 0.94 -0.38 24.49
C LYS A 31 2.21 -0.56 23.68
N LYS A 32 3.22 0.23 24.01
CA LYS A 32 4.56 0.19 23.47
C LYS A 32 5.24 -1.12 23.92
N GLU A 33 4.85 -2.23 23.38
CA GLU A 33 5.79 -3.31 23.19
C GLU A 33 6.73 -2.80 22.12
N SER A 34 7.89 -2.39 22.57
CA SER A 34 8.99 -1.95 21.72
C SER A 34 9.37 -3.15 20.83
N PHE A 35 8.72 -3.24 19.68
CA PHE A 35 9.13 -4.13 18.63
C PHE A 35 10.40 -3.52 18.03
N SER A 36 11.49 -3.66 18.78
CA SER A 36 12.83 -3.45 18.26
C SER A 36 13.07 -4.53 17.22
N ILE A 37 12.74 -4.23 15.95
CA ILE A 37 13.09 -5.07 14.81
C ILE A 37 14.61 -5.02 14.64
N LYS A 38 15.35 -5.56 15.62
CA LYS A 38 16.76 -5.94 15.48
C LYS A 38 16.92 -7.25 14.73
N SER A 39 15.87 -8.01 14.51
CA SER A 39 15.88 -9.19 13.67
C SER A 39 15.20 -8.87 12.35
N LYS A 40 15.85 -9.20 11.26
CA LYS A 40 15.29 -9.34 9.92
C LYS A 40 14.27 -10.50 9.92
N LEU A 41 13.17 -10.34 10.67
CA LEU A 41 12.04 -11.23 10.45
C LEU A 41 11.48 -10.84 9.10
N PRO A 42 11.60 -11.66 8.08
CA PRO A 42 11.01 -11.34 6.79
C PRO A 42 9.51 -11.17 7.01
N PHE A 43 8.90 -10.21 6.35
CA PHE A 43 7.44 -10.00 6.36
C PHE A 43 6.69 -11.29 6.03
N THR A 44 7.31 -12.21 5.32
CA THR A 44 6.85 -13.56 5.07
C THR A 44 6.52 -14.33 6.36
N LEU A 45 7.39 -14.31 7.39
CA LEU A 45 7.10 -14.98 8.67
C LEU A 45 5.95 -14.29 9.42
N ILE A 46 5.83 -12.97 9.31
CA ILE A 46 4.72 -12.23 9.91
C ILE A 46 3.41 -12.68 9.26
N TYR A 47 3.41 -12.86 7.95
CA TYR A 47 2.27 -13.35 7.18
C TYR A 47 1.94 -14.81 7.53
N GLU A 48 2.91 -15.72 7.46
CA GLU A 48 2.72 -17.16 7.68
C GLU A 48 2.21 -17.47 9.10
N GLU A 49 2.67 -16.73 10.10
CA GLU A 49 2.27 -16.89 11.50
C GLU A 49 1.08 -15.99 11.89
N ASN A 50 0.51 -15.23 10.94
CA ASN A 50 -0.54 -14.24 11.20
C ASN A 50 -0.24 -13.38 12.44
N ARG A 51 0.96 -12.86 12.55
CA ARG A 51 1.41 -12.12 13.74
C ARG A 51 0.64 -10.83 13.99
N TRP A 52 -0.02 -10.27 12.97
CA TRP A 52 -0.94 -9.16 13.14
C TRP A 52 -2.22 -9.58 13.87
N ASN A 53 -2.51 -10.90 13.94
CA ASN A 53 -3.60 -11.50 14.69
C ASN A 53 -4.98 -10.88 14.40
N TYR A 54 -5.30 -10.68 13.14
CA TYR A 54 -6.61 -10.22 12.68
C TYR A 54 -7.28 -11.28 11.82
N GLU A 55 -8.54 -11.60 12.15
CA GLU A 55 -9.33 -12.62 11.42
C GLU A 55 -9.74 -12.13 10.03
N GLU A 56 -10.08 -10.83 9.90
CA GLU A 56 -10.58 -10.26 8.63
C GLU A 56 -9.49 -10.08 7.59
N SER A 57 -8.26 -9.74 8.01
CA SER A 57 -7.17 -9.41 7.09
C SER A 57 -5.82 -9.79 7.69
N VAL A 58 -5.06 -10.62 6.98
CA VAL A 58 -3.68 -10.97 7.36
C VAL A 58 -2.72 -9.78 7.27
N SER A 59 -3.14 -8.69 6.62
CA SER A 59 -2.41 -7.42 6.58
C SER A 59 -2.66 -6.53 7.80
N GLY A 60 -3.40 -7.04 8.80
CA GLY A 60 -3.62 -6.41 10.09
C GLY A 60 -4.81 -5.44 10.14
N GLY A 61 -5.08 -4.90 11.33
CA GLY A 61 -6.27 -4.09 11.62
C GLY A 61 -6.43 -2.83 10.78
N GLY A 62 -5.34 -2.31 10.22
CA GLY A 62 -5.39 -1.18 9.29
C GLY A 62 -6.01 -1.53 7.94
N SER A 63 -6.09 -2.81 7.60
CA SER A 63 -6.63 -3.32 6.34
C SER A 63 -8.04 -3.89 6.48
N THR A 64 -8.69 -3.70 7.64
CA THR A 64 -10.09 -4.07 7.84
C THR A 64 -11.03 -3.14 7.06
N LEU A 65 -12.22 -3.62 6.74
CA LEU A 65 -13.24 -2.83 6.05
C LEU A 65 -13.68 -1.63 6.89
N LEU A 66 -13.74 -1.78 8.20
CA LEU A 66 -14.05 -0.67 9.11
C LEU A 66 -12.98 0.42 9.05
N ALA A 67 -11.70 0.04 9.17
CA ALA A 67 -10.58 0.99 9.17
C ALA A 67 -10.41 1.73 7.82
N THR A 68 -10.85 1.11 6.73
CA THR A 68 -10.69 1.63 5.36
C THR A 68 -11.96 2.27 4.77
N THR A 69 -13.03 2.40 5.55
CA THR A 69 -14.33 2.94 5.07
C THR A 69 -14.17 4.28 4.36
N THR A 70 -13.44 5.22 4.97
CA THR A 70 -13.20 6.56 4.39
C THR A 70 -12.39 6.48 3.10
N LEU A 71 -11.33 5.65 3.07
CA LEU A 71 -10.49 5.47 1.87
C LEU A 71 -11.30 4.87 0.72
N ARG A 72 -12.10 3.84 0.99
CA ARG A 72 -12.92 3.18 -0.04
C ARG A 72 -13.94 4.13 -0.68
N SER A 73 -14.49 5.08 0.06
CA SER A 73 -15.41 6.08 -0.48
C SER A 73 -14.69 7.27 -1.15
N PHE A 74 -13.45 7.55 -0.76
CA PHE A 74 -12.66 8.67 -1.25
C PHE A 74 -11.92 8.34 -2.56
N LEU A 75 -11.28 7.17 -2.62
CA LEU A 75 -10.39 6.82 -3.74
C LEU A 75 -11.05 6.88 -5.12
N PRO A 76 -12.30 6.40 -5.34
CA PRO A 76 -12.92 6.50 -6.66
C PRO A 76 -13.09 7.95 -7.14
N LYS A 77 -13.41 8.86 -6.23
CA LYS A 77 -13.54 10.30 -6.53
C LYS A 77 -12.18 10.91 -6.86
N PHE A 78 -11.16 10.54 -6.10
CA PHE A 78 -9.79 10.95 -6.32
C PHE A 78 -9.27 10.48 -7.69
N PHE A 79 -9.54 9.25 -8.07
CA PHE A 79 -9.14 8.72 -9.38
C PHE A 79 -9.74 9.53 -10.53
N LEU A 80 -11.01 9.89 -10.43
CA LEU A 80 -11.69 10.72 -11.42
C LEU A 80 -11.15 12.15 -11.44
N GLU A 81 -10.96 12.77 -10.29
CA GLU A 81 -10.51 14.16 -10.16
C GLU A 81 -9.10 14.37 -10.75
N TYR A 82 -8.22 13.36 -10.56
CA TYR A 82 -6.82 13.44 -10.99
C TYR A 82 -6.52 12.66 -12.28
N ASP A 83 -7.55 12.17 -12.97
CA ASP A 83 -7.42 11.45 -14.26
C ASP A 83 -6.45 10.26 -14.14
N ILE A 84 -6.62 9.44 -13.09
CA ILE A 84 -5.77 8.27 -12.81
C ILE A 84 -6.24 7.08 -13.64
N HIS A 85 -5.35 6.54 -14.47
CA HIS A 85 -5.59 5.38 -15.32
C HIS A 85 -4.75 4.16 -14.92
N SER A 86 -3.73 4.36 -14.09
CA SER A 86 -2.85 3.27 -13.64
C SER A 86 -2.39 3.48 -12.20
N ILE A 87 -2.38 2.40 -11.42
CA ILE A 87 -2.03 2.40 -9.99
C ILE A 87 -1.02 1.30 -9.69
N LEU A 88 0.01 1.65 -8.94
CA LEU A 88 0.83 0.70 -8.18
C LEU A 88 0.45 0.82 -6.71
N ASP A 89 -0.15 -0.21 -6.13
CA ASP A 89 -0.44 -0.33 -4.71
C ASP A 89 0.65 -1.15 -4.03
N ILE A 90 1.49 -0.53 -3.21
CA ILE A 90 2.67 -1.16 -2.61
C ILE A 90 2.92 -0.67 -1.17
N PRO A 91 2.82 -1.56 -0.16
CA PRO A 91 2.43 -2.97 -0.23
C PRO A 91 0.91 -3.12 -0.36
N CYS A 92 0.45 -4.04 -1.22
CA CYS A 92 -0.98 -4.29 -1.43
C CYS A 92 -1.60 -5.18 -0.35
N GLY A 93 -0.76 -5.91 0.40
CA GLY A 93 -1.23 -6.89 1.37
C GLY A 93 -2.14 -7.95 0.73
N ASP A 94 -3.15 -8.39 1.46
CA ASP A 94 -4.13 -9.42 1.03
C ASP A 94 -5.24 -8.88 0.13
N TYR A 95 -5.13 -7.64 -0.32
CA TYR A 95 -6.13 -7.00 -1.19
C TYR A 95 -7.54 -6.94 -0.61
N ASN A 96 -7.73 -7.22 0.69
CA ASN A 96 -9.02 -7.32 1.35
C ASN A 96 -9.94 -6.12 1.08
N TRP A 97 -9.49 -4.93 1.42
CA TRP A 97 -10.31 -3.71 1.29
C TRP A 97 -10.20 -3.05 -0.09
N MET A 98 -9.02 -3.11 -0.73
CA MET A 98 -8.79 -2.49 -2.03
C MET A 98 -9.59 -3.19 -3.14
N ASN A 99 -9.89 -4.48 -2.96
CA ASN A 99 -10.79 -5.22 -3.85
C ASN A 99 -12.19 -4.57 -3.96
N LEU A 100 -12.65 -3.90 -2.90
CA LEU A 100 -13.95 -3.24 -2.84
C LEU A 100 -13.94 -1.77 -3.30
N VAL A 101 -12.78 -1.26 -3.69
CA VAL A 101 -12.67 0.08 -4.29
C VAL A 101 -13.04 -0.01 -5.76
N GLU A 102 -13.97 0.84 -6.20
CA GLU A 102 -14.33 0.94 -7.61
C GLU A 102 -13.15 1.51 -8.40
N LYS A 103 -12.64 0.74 -9.36
CA LYS A 103 -11.47 1.08 -10.18
C LYS A 103 -11.77 1.13 -11.68
N LYS A 104 -13.01 0.79 -12.10
CA LYS A 104 -13.44 0.76 -13.52
C LYS A 104 -12.34 0.25 -14.44
N ASP A 105 -11.89 1.11 -15.38
CA ASP A 105 -10.87 0.79 -16.40
C ASP A 105 -9.44 1.11 -15.94
N ILE A 106 -9.20 1.29 -14.63
CA ILE A 106 -7.89 1.59 -14.10
C ILE A 106 -7.03 0.33 -14.10
N ALA A 107 -5.86 0.40 -14.72
CA ALA A 107 -4.86 -0.66 -14.63
C ALA A 107 -4.27 -0.70 -13.21
N TYR A 108 -4.56 -1.75 -12.48
CA TYR A 108 -4.12 -1.95 -11.10
C TYR A 108 -3.00 -2.97 -11.01
N ILE A 109 -1.91 -2.59 -10.38
CA ILE A 109 -0.79 -3.46 -10.02
C ILE A 109 -0.68 -3.47 -8.50
N GLY A 110 -1.09 -4.57 -7.86
CA GLY A 110 -0.78 -4.82 -6.47
C GLY A 110 0.64 -5.36 -6.33
N ALA A 111 1.42 -4.83 -5.42
CA ALA A 111 2.77 -5.32 -5.19
C ALA A 111 3.02 -5.54 -3.70
N ASP A 112 3.71 -6.62 -3.38
CA ASP A 112 4.15 -6.92 -2.01
C ASP A 112 5.48 -7.67 -2.04
N ILE A 113 6.23 -7.65 -0.95
CA ILE A 113 7.48 -8.41 -0.82
C ILE A 113 7.22 -9.87 -0.43
N VAL A 114 6.00 -10.18 0.02
CA VAL A 114 5.59 -11.50 0.50
C VAL A 114 5.09 -12.34 -0.68
N GLU A 115 5.97 -13.14 -1.26
CA GLU A 115 5.69 -13.93 -2.46
C GLU A 115 4.45 -14.85 -2.33
N PRO A 116 4.26 -15.65 -1.25
CA PRO A 116 3.06 -16.48 -1.11
C PRO A 116 1.74 -15.67 -1.11
N LEU A 117 1.77 -14.45 -0.58
CA LEU A 117 0.62 -13.56 -0.58
C LEU A 117 0.30 -13.05 -1.98
N VAL A 118 1.34 -12.68 -2.74
CA VAL A 118 1.21 -12.26 -4.13
C VAL A 118 0.65 -13.38 -5.01
N GLU A 119 1.14 -14.61 -4.83
CA GLU A 119 0.63 -15.80 -5.54
C GLU A 119 -0.85 -16.04 -5.24
N LEU A 120 -1.25 -15.96 -3.95
CA LEU A 120 -2.63 -16.10 -3.55
C LEU A 120 -3.52 -15.01 -4.18
N ASN A 121 -3.06 -13.76 -4.17
CA ASN A 121 -3.76 -12.65 -4.77
C ASN A 121 -3.91 -12.83 -6.28
N ASN A 122 -2.86 -13.27 -6.98
CA ASN A 122 -2.91 -13.58 -8.41
C ASN A 122 -3.95 -14.66 -8.70
N LYS A 123 -3.95 -15.74 -7.93
CA LYS A 123 -4.89 -16.84 -8.11
C LYS A 123 -6.34 -16.42 -7.87
N LYS A 124 -6.57 -15.49 -6.93
CA LYS A 124 -7.91 -15.13 -6.47
C LYS A 124 -8.51 -13.92 -7.17
N TYR A 125 -7.69 -12.94 -7.57
CA TYR A 125 -8.15 -11.63 -7.94
C TYR A 125 -7.61 -11.10 -9.28
N SER A 126 -6.70 -11.81 -9.96
CA SER A 126 -6.22 -11.35 -11.27
C SER A 126 -7.36 -11.26 -12.28
N ALA A 127 -7.34 -10.20 -13.08
CA ALA A 127 -8.27 -9.90 -14.15
C ALA A 127 -7.54 -9.11 -15.25
N ASP A 128 -8.21 -8.77 -16.33
CA ASP A 128 -7.61 -8.06 -17.47
C ASP A 128 -6.87 -6.77 -17.05
N ASN A 129 -7.40 -6.06 -16.07
CA ASN A 129 -6.84 -4.81 -15.57
C ASN A 129 -6.28 -4.91 -14.13
N VAL A 130 -6.21 -6.12 -13.54
CA VAL A 130 -5.72 -6.35 -12.16
C VAL A 130 -4.63 -7.42 -12.18
N SER A 131 -3.45 -7.08 -11.70
CA SER A 131 -2.32 -8.01 -11.58
C SER A 131 -1.56 -7.81 -10.28
N PHE A 132 -0.81 -8.85 -9.86
CA PHE A 132 0.00 -8.77 -8.64
C PHE A 132 1.43 -9.18 -8.91
N LYS A 133 2.40 -8.51 -8.27
CA LYS A 133 3.84 -8.72 -8.48
C LYS A 133 4.60 -8.71 -7.16
N VAL A 134 5.64 -9.54 -7.08
CA VAL A 134 6.59 -9.46 -5.97
C VAL A 134 7.54 -8.30 -6.23
N ILE A 135 7.51 -7.28 -5.38
CA ILE A 135 8.37 -6.08 -5.51
C ILE A 135 8.83 -5.64 -4.12
N ASP A 136 10.13 -5.49 -3.94
CA ASP A 136 10.71 -4.80 -2.79
C ASP A 136 10.79 -3.30 -3.07
N LEU A 137 9.94 -2.52 -2.42
CA LEU A 137 9.86 -1.06 -2.56
C LEU A 137 11.20 -0.35 -2.37
N THR A 138 12.12 -0.96 -1.63
CA THR A 138 13.39 -0.32 -1.27
C THR A 138 14.48 -0.46 -2.32
N LYS A 139 14.34 -1.37 -3.30
CA LYS A 139 15.44 -1.69 -4.24
C LYS A 139 15.00 -2.05 -5.67
N ASP A 140 13.79 -2.63 -5.85
CA ASP A 140 13.38 -3.11 -7.17
C ASP A 140 12.86 -1.96 -8.04
N SER A 141 13.01 -2.07 -9.35
CA SER A 141 12.45 -1.10 -10.29
C SER A 141 10.92 -1.06 -10.21
N LEU A 142 10.35 0.12 -10.06
CA LEU A 142 8.91 0.30 -10.00
C LEU A 142 8.33 0.51 -11.40
N PRO A 143 7.14 -0.04 -11.71
CA PRO A 143 6.46 0.24 -12.95
C PRO A 143 6.08 1.72 -13.04
N GLN A 144 6.05 2.24 -14.29
CA GLN A 144 5.57 3.60 -14.54
C GLN A 144 4.05 3.61 -14.48
N VAL A 145 3.50 4.37 -13.54
CA VAL A 145 2.06 4.48 -13.29
C VAL A 145 1.69 5.94 -12.97
N ASP A 146 0.40 6.28 -13.05
CA ASP A 146 -0.07 7.61 -12.69
C ASP A 146 -0.07 7.82 -11.18
N LEU A 147 -0.34 6.76 -10.39
CA LEU A 147 -0.39 6.82 -8.94
C LEU A 147 0.39 5.66 -8.31
N ILE A 148 1.32 5.97 -7.42
CA ILE A 148 1.87 5.02 -6.45
C ILE A 148 1.12 5.22 -5.13
N PHE A 149 0.36 4.20 -4.73
CA PHE A 149 -0.36 4.18 -3.46
C PHE A 149 0.44 3.35 -2.45
N CYS A 150 0.87 3.99 -1.35
CA CYS A 150 1.67 3.33 -0.31
C CYS A 150 1.03 3.58 1.05
N LYS A 151 0.40 2.55 1.60
CA LYS A 151 -0.32 2.61 2.88
C LYS A 151 0.27 1.62 3.88
N ASP A 152 0.48 2.09 5.12
CA ASP A 152 0.92 1.27 6.25
C ASP A 152 2.22 0.47 6.00
N CYS A 153 3.17 1.05 5.23
CA CYS A 153 4.44 0.45 4.89
C CYS A 153 5.61 1.09 5.68
N LEU A 154 5.78 2.39 5.50
CA LEU A 154 7.01 3.10 5.91
C LEU A 154 7.27 3.03 7.42
N GLN A 155 6.22 2.96 8.24
CA GLN A 155 6.35 2.83 9.69
C GLN A 155 6.96 1.50 10.16
N HIS A 156 7.00 0.50 9.28
CA HIS A 156 7.56 -0.83 9.54
C HIS A 156 9.00 -0.98 9.03
N LEU A 157 9.54 0.05 8.40
CA LEU A 157 10.89 0.06 7.84
C LEU A 157 11.86 0.77 8.78
N SER A 158 13.15 0.40 8.71
CA SER A 158 14.21 1.20 9.32
C SER A 158 14.33 2.55 8.60
N HIS A 159 14.89 3.57 9.25
CA HIS A 159 15.09 4.89 8.64
C HIS A 159 15.82 4.81 7.30
N GLU A 160 16.88 4.02 7.22
CA GLU A 160 17.64 3.79 5.98
C GLU A 160 16.76 3.25 4.85
N LYS A 161 15.93 2.25 5.16
CA LYS A 161 14.99 1.67 4.20
C LYS A 161 13.88 2.63 3.80
N VAL A 162 13.41 3.48 4.72
CA VAL A 162 12.47 4.56 4.40
C VAL A 162 13.07 5.50 3.35
N PHE A 163 14.32 5.96 3.55
CA PHE A 163 14.99 6.82 2.56
C PHE A 163 15.19 6.11 1.22
N SER A 164 15.55 4.82 1.24
CA SER A 164 15.69 4.02 0.01
C SER A 164 14.35 3.91 -0.74
N ALA A 165 13.26 3.61 -0.02
CA ALA A 165 11.91 3.55 -0.59
C ALA A 165 11.47 4.89 -1.20
N LEU A 166 11.65 6.01 -0.48
CA LEU A 166 11.29 7.34 -0.97
C LEU A 166 12.12 7.75 -2.19
N LYS A 167 13.42 7.42 -2.21
CA LYS A 167 14.26 7.63 -3.38
C LYS A 167 13.78 6.83 -4.59
N ASN A 168 13.40 5.57 -4.35
CA ASN A 168 12.91 4.69 -5.41
C ASN A 168 11.57 5.15 -5.99
N ILE A 169 10.63 5.60 -5.14
CA ILE A 169 9.34 6.18 -5.57
C ILE A 169 9.54 7.44 -6.42
N LYS A 170 10.58 8.22 -6.16
CA LYS A 170 10.86 9.48 -6.87
C LYS A 170 11.41 9.27 -8.27
N ASN A 171 12.07 8.15 -8.53
CA ASN A 171 12.72 7.85 -9.83
C ASN A 171 11.69 7.38 -10.85
#